data_7dbd98dfebcf25597ce8dfa5c63a6379
#
_entry.id   7dbd98dfebcf25597ce8dfa5c63a6379
#
_cell.length_a   1.000
_cell.length_b   1.000
_cell.length_c   1.000
_cell.angle_alpha   90.00
_cell.angle_beta   90.00
_cell.angle_gamma   90.00
#
_symmetry.space_group_name_H-M   'P 1'
#
loop_
_entity.id
_entity.type
_entity.pdbx_description
1 polymer ?
#
loop_
_entity_poly.entity_id
_entity_poly.type
_entity_poly.pdbx_seq_one_letter_code
_entity_poly.pdbx_strand_id
1 'polypeptide(L)'
;MSKLNIPVSKQDHIQGYETAAVTLVEYGDYECPYCGEAYYVLKAVQQAMGEDLRFVFRNFPLAEMHPHALHAAEFAEMAATQGLFWQAHDLLYKNQSALTDHDLREYATALGIAPATLATAFDGRFQERIETDFRGGLRSGVNGTPTLFINGTRYDGARDLESLRAYMSEVR
;
A
#
# COMPACT_ATOMS: atom_id res chain seq x y z
N MET A 1 19.73 10.23 5.73
CA MET A 1 18.56 9.42 5.37
C MET A 1 17.34 10.30 5.22
N SER A 2 16.52 10.05 4.21
CA SER A 2 15.28 10.80 4.02
C SER A 2 14.29 10.53 5.12
N LYS A 3 13.48 11.53 5.40
CA LYS A 3 12.42 11.47 6.40
C LYS A 3 11.06 11.50 5.73
N LEU A 4 10.11 10.84 6.34
CA LEU A 4 8.72 10.91 5.93
C LEU A 4 8.22 12.35 6.08
N ASN A 5 7.81 12.95 4.96
CA ASN A 5 7.40 14.36 4.93
C ASN A 5 5.98 14.56 5.47
N ILE A 6 5.08 13.63 5.15
CA ILE A 6 3.69 13.69 5.58
C ILE A 6 3.48 12.68 6.72
N PRO A 7 3.24 13.14 7.95
CA PRO A 7 3.03 12.23 9.08
C PRO A 7 1.81 11.32 8.86
N VAL A 8 1.85 10.14 9.48
CA VAL A 8 0.71 9.22 9.47
C VAL A 8 -0.47 9.85 10.21
N SER A 9 -1.65 9.75 9.61
CA SER A 9 -2.89 10.31 10.14
C SER A 9 -4.05 9.33 10.00
N LYS A 10 -5.21 9.71 10.52
CA LYS A 10 -6.44 8.91 10.40
C LYS A 10 -6.93 8.73 8.97
N GLN A 11 -6.44 9.54 8.04
CA GLN A 11 -6.79 9.43 6.61
C GLN A 11 -6.00 8.33 5.92
N ASP A 12 -4.92 7.85 6.51
CA ASP A 12 -4.13 6.76 5.97
C ASP A 12 -4.86 5.42 6.05
N HIS A 13 -4.51 4.51 5.16
CA HIS A 13 -4.90 3.10 5.26
C HIS A 13 -3.97 2.42 6.26
N ILE A 14 -4.52 2.06 7.41
CA ILE A 14 -3.76 1.53 8.54
C ILE A 14 -4.23 0.13 8.88
N GLN A 15 -3.28 -0.76 9.10
CA GLN A 15 -3.53 -2.12 9.58
C GLN A 15 -2.66 -2.38 10.81
N GLY A 16 -3.23 -3.03 11.83
CA GLY A 16 -2.53 -3.27 13.08
C GLY A 16 -2.98 -2.29 14.18
N TYR A 17 -2.13 -2.08 15.16
CA TYR A 17 -2.49 -1.42 16.41
C TYR A 17 -2.09 0.06 16.40
N GLU A 18 -3.02 0.94 16.74
CA GLU A 18 -2.77 2.38 16.80
C GLU A 18 -1.65 2.75 17.79
N THR A 19 -1.54 1.98 18.87
CA THR A 19 -0.55 2.21 19.94
C THR A 19 0.75 1.41 19.72
N ALA A 20 0.96 0.83 18.54
CA ALA A 20 2.15 0.05 18.25
C ALA A 20 3.44 0.88 18.39
N ALA A 21 4.49 0.23 18.91
CA ALA A 21 5.79 0.87 19.09
C ALA A 21 6.48 1.21 17.76
N VAL A 22 6.17 0.46 16.69
CA VAL A 22 6.76 0.63 15.37
C VAL A 22 5.67 0.94 14.34
N THR A 23 5.89 1.95 13.51
CA THR A 23 5.05 2.24 12.35
C THR A 23 5.87 2.04 11.08
N LEU A 24 5.37 1.18 10.20
CA LEU A 24 5.96 0.92 8.89
C LEU A 24 5.05 1.51 7.81
N VAL A 25 5.57 2.48 7.06
CA VAL A 25 4.87 3.07 5.91
C VAL A 25 5.49 2.52 4.64
N GLU A 26 4.65 1.99 3.77
CA GLU A 26 5.04 1.59 2.42
C GLU A 26 4.42 2.53 1.40
N TYR A 27 5.28 3.07 0.50
CA TYR A 27 4.81 3.64 -0.77
C TYR A 27 4.91 2.54 -1.81
N GLY A 28 3.77 2.13 -2.35
CA GLY A 28 3.69 0.96 -3.21
C GLY A 28 2.83 1.14 -4.46
N ASP A 29 3.06 0.21 -5.39
CA ASP A 29 2.42 0.13 -6.69
C ASP A 29 1.94 -1.31 -6.89
N TYR A 30 0.64 -1.49 -7.09
CA TYR A 30 0.04 -2.82 -7.18
C TYR A 30 0.55 -3.65 -8.38
N GLU A 31 1.08 -3.01 -9.42
CA GLU A 31 1.61 -3.72 -10.58
C GLU A 31 3.14 -3.91 -10.53
N CYS A 32 3.82 -3.26 -9.60
CA CYS A 32 5.28 -3.38 -9.46
C CYS A 32 5.67 -4.77 -8.94
N PRO A 33 6.53 -5.53 -9.67
CA PRO A 33 6.95 -6.87 -9.23
C PRO A 33 7.66 -6.86 -7.87
N TYR A 34 8.48 -5.86 -7.63
CA TYR A 34 9.19 -5.73 -6.34
C TYR A 34 8.23 -5.48 -5.17
N CYS A 35 7.15 -4.75 -5.41
CA CYS A 35 6.09 -4.57 -4.42
C CYS A 35 5.34 -5.89 -4.16
N GLY A 36 5.15 -6.70 -5.20
CA GLY A 36 4.56 -8.03 -5.07
C GLY A 36 5.40 -8.96 -4.21
N GLU A 37 6.73 -8.95 -4.40
CA GLU A 37 7.64 -9.70 -3.55
C GLU A 37 7.60 -9.18 -2.10
N ALA A 38 7.66 -7.87 -1.93
CA ALA A 38 7.60 -7.22 -0.63
C ALA A 38 6.29 -7.53 0.12
N TYR A 39 5.19 -7.66 -0.60
CA TYR A 39 3.88 -7.95 0.00
C TYR A 39 3.94 -9.17 0.94
N TYR A 40 4.50 -10.28 0.47
CA TYR A 40 4.59 -11.51 1.26
C TYR A 40 5.53 -11.36 2.46
N VAL A 41 6.63 -10.65 2.28
CA VAL A 41 7.57 -10.35 3.38
C VAL A 41 6.89 -9.49 4.44
N LEU A 42 6.18 -8.43 4.01
CA LEU A 42 5.51 -7.51 4.93
C LEU A 42 4.37 -8.20 5.68
N LYS A 43 3.66 -9.14 5.05
CA LYS A 43 2.67 -9.98 5.75
C LYS A 43 3.33 -10.83 6.83
N ALA A 44 4.48 -11.42 6.53
CA ALA A 44 5.23 -12.20 7.52
C ALA A 44 5.74 -11.32 8.67
N VAL A 45 6.20 -10.10 8.37
CA VAL A 45 6.62 -9.12 9.39
C VAL A 45 5.44 -8.74 10.29
N GLN A 46 4.28 -8.45 9.70
CA GLN A 46 3.07 -8.12 10.47
C GLN A 46 2.69 -9.27 11.41
N GLN A 47 2.72 -10.49 10.91
CA GLN A 47 2.41 -11.67 11.72
C GLN A 47 3.42 -11.86 12.87
N ALA A 48 4.70 -11.68 12.59
CA ALA A 48 5.76 -11.86 13.58
C ALA A 48 5.78 -10.76 14.65
N MET A 49 5.44 -9.52 14.27
CA MET A 49 5.48 -8.35 15.17
C MET A 49 4.17 -8.19 15.97
N GLY A 50 3.06 -8.68 15.46
CA GLY A 50 1.76 -8.60 16.13
C GLY A 50 1.39 -7.19 16.59
N GLU A 51 1.16 -7.02 17.89
CA GLU A 51 0.74 -5.76 18.49
C GLU A 51 1.82 -4.65 18.45
N ASP A 52 3.05 -5.02 18.15
CA ASP A 52 4.16 -4.07 18.11
C ASP A 52 4.24 -3.31 16.78
N LEU A 53 3.44 -3.67 15.77
CA LEU A 53 3.50 -3.07 14.44
C LEU A 53 2.19 -2.43 14.01
N ARG A 54 2.31 -1.21 13.51
CA ARG A 54 1.28 -0.52 12.74
C ARG A 54 1.77 -0.39 11.31
N PHE A 55 1.03 -0.95 10.35
CA PHE A 55 1.36 -0.91 8.93
C PHE A 55 0.49 0.10 8.19
N VAL A 56 1.12 0.92 7.34
CA VAL A 56 0.45 1.94 6.54
C VAL A 56 0.83 1.74 5.07
N PHE A 57 -0.17 1.70 4.19
CA PHE A 57 0.06 1.68 2.74
C PHE A 57 -0.34 3.01 2.12
N ARG A 58 0.55 3.56 1.29
CA ARG A 58 0.31 4.77 0.49
C ARG A 58 0.53 4.48 -0.99
N ASN A 59 -0.32 5.05 -1.83
CA ASN A 59 -0.26 4.86 -3.27
C ASN A 59 0.94 5.58 -3.90
N PHE A 60 1.68 4.85 -4.72
CA PHE A 60 2.73 5.43 -5.56
C PHE A 60 2.74 4.72 -6.92
N PRO A 61 1.64 4.84 -7.70
CA PRO A 61 1.54 4.15 -8.98
C PRO A 61 2.50 4.75 -10.00
N LEU A 62 3.34 3.90 -10.60
CA LEU A 62 4.27 4.28 -11.64
C LEU A 62 3.59 4.08 -13.01
N ALA A 63 2.60 4.91 -13.30
CA ALA A 63 1.67 4.74 -14.41
C ALA A 63 2.34 4.70 -15.78
N GLU A 64 3.49 5.33 -15.94
CA GLU A 64 4.25 5.30 -17.21
C GLU A 64 4.89 3.93 -17.46
N MET A 65 5.27 3.21 -16.39
CA MET A 65 5.90 1.90 -16.47
C MET A 65 4.90 0.76 -16.36
N HIS A 66 3.83 0.97 -15.61
CA HIS A 66 2.87 -0.07 -15.24
C HIS A 66 1.46 0.36 -15.67
N PRO A 67 0.95 -0.13 -16.81
CA PRO A 67 -0.29 0.36 -17.41
C PRO A 67 -1.55 0.14 -16.57
N HIS A 68 -1.53 -0.81 -15.64
CA HIS A 68 -2.69 -1.11 -14.79
C HIS A 68 -2.54 -0.55 -13.36
N ALA A 69 -1.43 0.10 -13.04
CA ALA A 69 -1.14 0.55 -11.68
C ALA A 69 -2.16 1.57 -11.18
N LEU A 70 -2.53 2.55 -12.02
CA LEU A 70 -3.49 3.60 -11.62
C LEU A 70 -4.88 3.02 -11.36
N HIS A 71 -5.40 2.20 -12.27
CA HIS A 71 -6.72 1.56 -12.10
C HIS A 71 -6.74 0.65 -10.88
N ALA A 72 -5.66 -0.09 -10.62
CA ALA A 72 -5.56 -0.92 -9.42
C ALA A 72 -5.61 -0.07 -8.14
N ALA A 73 -4.90 1.06 -8.11
CA ALA A 73 -4.93 1.99 -7.00
C ALA A 73 -6.35 2.58 -6.81
N GLU A 74 -6.99 3.00 -7.89
CA GLU A 74 -8.36 3.53 -7.86
C GLU A 74 -9.35 2.45 -7.37
N PHE A 75 -9.17 1.22 -7.79
CA PHE A 75 -9.98 0.09 -7.32
C PHE A 75 -9.84 -0.09 -5.80
N ALA A 76 -8.62 -0.06 -5.27
CA ALA A 76 -8.40 -0.19 -3.83
C ALA A 76 -9.02 0.98 -3.05
N GLU A 77 -8.93 2.22 -3.56
CA GLU A 77 -9.55 3.38 -2.94
C GLU A 77 -11.08 3.27 -2.95
N MET A 78 -11.65 2.80 -4.05
CA MET A 78 -13.10 2.53 -4.12
C MET A 78 -13.50 1.48 -3.08
N ALA A 79 -12.76 0.39 -2.98
CA ALA A 79 -13.02 -0.66 -1.99
C ALA A 79 -12.95 -0.12 -0.55
N ALA A 80 -12.08 0.86 -0.30
CA ALA A 80 -11.97 1.52 0.99
C ALA A 80 -13.29 2.20 1.40
N THR A 81 -14.06 2.73 0.45
CA THR A 81 -15.38 3.32 0.74
C THR A 81 -16.38 2.30 1.25
N GLN A 82 -16.13 1.03 1.03
CA GLN A 82 -16.95 -0.10 1.46
C GLN A 82 -16.37 -0.83 2.68
N GLY A 83 -15.30 -0.27 3.29
CA GLY A 83 -14.60 -0.93 4.38
C GLY A 83 -13.77 -2.14 3.95
N LEU A 84 -13.41 -2.24 2.66
CA LEU A 84 -12.78 -3.42 2.07
C LEU A 84 -11.39 -3.13 1.47
N PHE A 85 -10.72 -2.07 1.94
CA PHE A 85 -9.41 -1.70 1.39
C PHE A 85 -8.42 -2.86 1.48
N TRP A 86 -8.24 -3.46 2.65
CA TRP A 86 -7.22 -4.49 2.85
C TRP A 86 -7.54 -5.79 2.13
N GLN A 87 -8.82 -6.14 1.98
CA GLN A 87 -9.26 -7.26 1.17
C GLN A 87 -8.92 -7.04 -0.31
N ALA A 88 -9.17 -5.84 -0.82
CA ALA A 88 -8.78 -5.47 -2.19
C ALA A 88 -7.27 -5.45 -2.35
N HIS A 89 -6.54 -4.87 -1.41
CA HIS A 89 -5.09 -4.83 -1.37
C HIS A 89 -4.50 -6.24 -1.50
N ASP A 90 -5.00 -7.18 -0.73
CA ASP A 90 -4.55 -8.56 -0.77
C ASP A 90 -4.84 -9.22 -2.13
N LEU A 91 -6.05 -9.03 -2.68
CA LEU A 91 -6.41 -9.58 -4.00
C LEU A 91 -5.51 -9.06 -5.11
N LEU A 92 -5.22 -7.77 -5.12
CA LEU A 92 -4.40 -7.15 -6.15
C LEU A 92 -2.97 -7.70 -6.12
N TYR A 93 -2.35 -7.76 -4.94
CA TYR A 93 -0.99 -8.29 -4.84
C TYR A 93 -0.89 -9.80 -5.07
N LYS A 94 -1.90 -10.56 -4.71
CA LYS A 94 -1.92 -12.01 -4.95
C LYS A 94 -2.16 -12.35 -6.42
N ASN A 95 -2.57 -11.39 -7.24
CA ASN A 95 -2.95 -11.59 -8.64
C ASN A 95 -2.34 -10.53 -9.57
N GLN A 96 -1.08 -10.20 -9.38
CA GLN A 96 -0.41 -9.12 -10.11
C GLN A 96 -0.40 -9.27 -11.63
N SER A 97 -0.51 -10.48 -12.15
CA SER A 97 -0.58 -10.73 -13.60
C SER A 97 -1.99 -10.54 -14.16
N ALA A 98 -2.98 -10.25 -13.32
CA ALA A 98 -4.39 -10.15 -13.68
C ALA A 98 -4.98 -8.86 -13.07
N LEU A 99 -4.61 -7.70 -13.65
CA LEU A 99 -5.02 -6.38 -13.17
C LEU A 99 -5.72 -5.56 -14.27
N THR A 100 -6.26 -6.23 -15.29
CA THR A 100 -7.08 -5.55 -16.31
C THR A 100 -8.40 -5.09 -15.71
N ASP A 101 -9.11 -4.18 -16.39
CA ASP A 101 -10.44 -3.73 -15.94
C ASP A 101 -11.42 -4.90 -15.80
N HIS A 102 -11.31 -5.90 -16.69
CA HIS A 102 -12.10 -7.13 -16.56
C HIS A 102 -11.77 -7.88 -15.26
N ASP A 103 -10.49 -8.03 -14.95
CA ASP A 103 -10.06 -8.71 -13.72
C ASP A 103 -10.54 -7.97 -12.47
N LEU A 104 -10.47 -6.63 -12.50
CA LEU A 104 -10.95 -5.80 -11.38
C LEU A 104 -12.47 -5.97 -11.16
N ARG A 105 -13.24 -6.14 -12.24
CA ARG A 105 -14.68 -6.47 -12.13
C ARG A 105 -14.90 -7.82 -11.44
N GLU A 106 -14.09 -8.81 -11.75
CA GLU A 106 -14.15 -10.13 -11.10
C GLU A 106 -13.85 -10.00 -9.59
N TYR A 107 -12.85 -9.20 -9.23
CA TYR A 107 -12.51 -8.96 -7.83
C TYR A 107 -13.63 -8.22 -7.08
N ALA A 108 -14.26 -7.25 -7.73
CA ALA A 108 -15.42 -6.54 -7.16
C ALA A 108 -16.55 -7.52 -6.85
N THR A 109 -16.85 -8.42 -7.78
CA THR A 109 -17.86 -9.47 -7.57
C THR A 109 -17.51 -10.37 -6.40
N ALA A 110 -16.24 -10.80 -6.33
CA ALA A 110 -15.75 -11.65 -5.24
C ALA A 110 -15.86 -10.95 -3.87
N LEU A 111 -15.67 -9.62 -3.84
CA LEU A 111 -15.79 -8.82 -2.63
C LEU A 111 -17.22 -8.39 -2.30
N GLY A 112 -18.19 -8.73 -3.12
CA GLY A 112 -19.58 -8.33 -2.93
C GLY A 112 -19.84 -6.85 -3.22
N ILE A 113 -18.99 -6.21 -4.03
CA ILE A 113 -19.13 -4.81 -4.42
C ILE A 113 -20.07 -4.72 -5.63
N ALA A 114 -21.11 -3.89 -5.50
CA ALA A 114 -22.12 -3.72 -6.56
C ALA A 114 -21.51 -3.05 -7.80
N PRO A 115 -21.99 -3.38 -9.02
CA PRO A 115 -21.50 -2.76 -10.26
C PRO A 115 -21.57 -1.22 -10.25
N ALA A 116 -22.61 -0.63 -9.66
CA ALA A 116 -22.76 0.81 -9.55
C ALA A 116 -21.66 1.43 -8.68
N THR A 117 -21.24 0.76 -7.61
CA THR A 117 -20.14 1.19 -6.75
C THR A 117 -18.81 1.03 -7.49
N LEU A 118 -18.61 -0.08 -8.18
CA LEU A 118 -17.39 -0.30 -8.98
C LEU A 118 -17.20 0.82 -10.02
N ALA A 119 -18.28 1.26 -10.66
CA ALA A 119 -18.23 2.33 -11.66
C ALA A 119 -17.62 3.62 -11.10
N THR A 120 -17.73 3.86 -9.81
CA THR A 120 -17.13 5.04 -9.17
C THR A 120 -15.59 4.99 -9.11
N ALA A 121 -15.00 3.79 -9.19
CA ALA A 121 -13.55 3.63 -9.11
C ALA A 121 -12.83 4.45 -10.18
N PHE A 122 -13.38 4.49 -11.39
CA PHE A 122 -12.70 5.05 -12.56
C PHE A 122 -13.31 6.37 -13.06
N ASP A 123 -14.15 7.02 -12.26
CA ASP A 123 -14.79 8.29 -12.64
C ASP A 123 -13.99 9.54 -12.23
N GLY A 124 -12.80 9.35 -11.73
CA GLY A 124 -11.89 10.44 -11.36
C GLY A 124 -11.93 10.86 -9.89
N ARG A 125 -12.92 10.39 -9.12
CA ARG A 125 -13.11 10.86 -7.73
C ARG A 125 -11.96 10.50 -6.78
N PHE A 126 -11.17 9.46 -7.09
CA PHE A 126 -10.06 9.01 -6.26
C PHE A 126 -8.70 9.52 -6.71
N GLN A 127 -8.64 10.25 -7.82
CA GLN A 127 -7.37 10.74 -8.38
C GLN A 127 -6.66 11.69 -7.43
N GLU A 128 -7.39 12.61 -6.81
CA GLU A 128 -6.81 13.56 -5.86
C GLU A 128 -6.16 12.85 -4.67
N ARG A 129 -6.81 11.83 -4.12
CA ARG A 129 -6.28 11.03 -3.02
C ARG A 129 -4.97 10.34 -3.42
N ILE A 130 -4.97 9.68 -4.58
CA ILE A 130 -3.80 8.97 -5.09
C ILE A 130 -2.66 9.94 -5.37
N GLU A 131 -2.98 11.09 -5.97
CA GLU A 131 -2.00 12.13 -6.27
C GLU A 131 -1.40 12.75 -5.01
N THR A 132 -2.19 12.91 -3.97
CA THR A 132 -1.72 13.40 -2.67
C THR A 132 -0.70 12.45 -2.06
N ASP A 133 -0.97 11.14 -2.10
CA ASP A 133 -0.01 10.12 -1.67
C ASP A 133 1.28 10.19 -2.51
N PHE A 134 1.14 10.26 -3.83
CA PHE A 134 2.26 10.30 -4.76
C PHE A 134 3.17 11.52 -4.51
N ARG A 135 2.57 12.70 -4.41
CA ARG A 135 3.32 13.94 -4.13
C ARG A 135 3.98 13.91 -2.76
N GLY A 136 3.30 13.38 -1.75
CA GLY A 136 3.87 13.18 -0.41
C GLY A 136 5.07 12.25 -0.44
N GLY A 137 5.01 11.21 -1.26
CA GLY A 137 6.13 10.31 -1.52
C GLY A 137 7.31 11.02 -2.15
N LEU A 138 7.07 11.80 -3.21
CA LEU A 138 8.13 12.60 -3.86
C LEU A 138 8.82 13.54 -2.86
N ARG A 139 8.05 14.24 -2.02
CA ARG A 139 8.59 15.13 -0.99
C ARG A 139 9.39 14.37 0.08
N SER A 140 9.09 13.09 0.27
CA SER A 140 9.81 12.23 1.19
C SER A 140 11.04 11.57 0.55
N GLY A 141 11.33 11.88 -0.72
CA GLY A 141 12.46 11.31 -1.45
C GLY A 141 12.18 9.97 -2.11
N VAL A 142 10.91 9.58 -2.24
CA VAL A 142 10.54 8.35 -2.94
C VAL A 142 10.78 8.52 -4.44
N ASN A 143 11.55 7.61 -5.02
CA ASN A 143 11.89 7.59 -6.45
C ASN A 143 11.69 6.22 -7.10
N GLY A 144 11.06 5.30 -6.41
CA GLY A 144 10.76 3.96 -6.87
C GLY A 144 9.95 3.20 -5.82
N THR A 145 9.48 2.02 -6.19
CA THR A 145 8.64 1.20 -5.31
C THR A 145 9.19 -0.22 -5.15
N PRO A 146 9.01 -0.85 -4.01
CA PRO A 146 8.49 -0.26 -2.78
C PRO A 146 9.53 0.66 -2.13
N THR A 147 9.07 1.69 -1.42
CA THR A 147 9.91 2.48 -0.52
C THR A 147 9.31 2.39 0.88
N LEU A 148 10.13 2.05 1.85
CA LEU A 148 9.69 1.83 3.23
C LEU A 148 10.23 2.93 4.15
N PHE A 149 9.37 3.39 5.06
CA PHE A 149 9.74 4.28 6.16
C PHE A 149 9.40 3.58 7.47
N ILE A 150 10.36 3.50 8.37
CA ILE A 150 10.16 2.88 9.67
C ILE A 150 10.35 3.96 10.73
N ASN A 151 9.31 4.21 11.52
CA ASN A 151 9.24 5.31 12.48
C ASN A 151 9.69 6.64 11.87
N GLY A 152 9.23 6.92 10.65
CA GLY A 152 9.45 8.17 9.94
C GLY A 152 10.80 8.28 9.23
N THR A 153 11.66 7.28 9.28
CA THR A 153 12.96 7.28 8.61
C THR A 153 12.97 6.25 7.49
N ARG A 154 13.47 6.64 6.31
CA ARG A 154 13.57 5.73 5.17
C ARG A 154 14.46 4.53 5.53
N TYR A 155 13.97 3.35 5.22
CA TYR A 155 14.70 2.10 5.38
C TYR A 155 15.21 1.65 4.01
N ASP A 156 16.55 1.58 3.87
CA ASP A 156 17.21 1.18 2.64
C ASP A 156 17.94 -0.17 2.77
N GLY A 157 17.69 -0.91 3.84
CA GLY A 157 18.27 -2.23 4.07
C GLY A 157 17.58 -3.34 3.27
N ALA A 158 17.99 -4.56 3.52
CA ALA A 158 17.39 -5.72 2.87
C ALA A 158 15.92 -5.91 3.27
N ARG A 159 15.08 -6.23 2.29
CA ARG A 159 13.64 -6.45 2.50
C ARG A 159 13.33 -7.92 2.73
N ASP A 160 13.90 -8.48 3.75
CA ASP A 160 13.59 -9.82 4.23
C ASP A 160 13.13 -9.74 5.70
N LEU A 161 12.46 -10.78 6.16
CA LEU A 161 11.86 -10.82 7.49
C LEU A 161 12.90 -10.59 8.60
N GLU A 162 14.05 -11.24 8.51
CA GLU A 162 15.09 -11.15 9.54
C GLU A 162 15.67 -9.74 9.64
N SER A 163 16.05 -9.15 8.51
CA SER A 163 16.64 -7.81 8.45
C SER A 163 15.67 -6.73 8.93
N LEU A 164 14.39 -6.82 8.50
CA LEU A 164 13.36 -5.88 8.93
C LEU A 164 13.09 -5.97 10.43
N ARG A 165 12.98 -7.18 10.96
CA ARG A 165 12.76 -7.38 12.41
C ARG A 165 13.92 -6.85 13.23
N ALA A 166 15.16 -7.12 12.79
CA ALA A 166 16.35 -6.63 13.47
C ALA A 166 16.36 -5.10 13.53
N TYR A 167 16.12 -4.44 12.41
CA TYR A 167 16.07 -2.97 12.37
C TYR A 167 14.94 -2.41 13.24
N MET A 168 13.76 -3.00 13.16
CA MET A 168 12.60 -2.56 13.96
C MET A 168 12.83 -2.70 15.46
N SER A 169 13.58 -3.72 15.87
CA SER A 169 13.94 -3.92 17.28
C SER A 169 14.87 -2.81 17.81
N GLU A 170 15.70 -2.23 16.94
CA GLU A 170 16.62 -1.14 17.31
C GLU A 170 15.91 0.21 17.44
N VAL A 171 14.79 0.41 16.75
CA VAL A 171 14.10 1.73 16.68
C VAL A 171 12.83 1.80 17.50
N ARG A 172 12.54 0.80 18.32
CA ARG A 172 11.38 0.76 19.23
C ARG A 172 11.34 1.91 20.22
#